data_901ccc008406e63979b5b846b90103e6
#
_entry.id   901ccc008406e63979b5b846b90103e6
#
_cell.length_a   1.000
_cell.length_b   1.000
_cell.length_c   1.000
_cell.angle_alpha   90.00
_cell.angle_beta   90.00
_cell.angle_gamma   90.00
#
_symmetry.space_group_name_H-M   'P 1'
#
loop_
_entity.id
_entity.type
_entity.pdbx_description
1 polymer ?
#
loop_
_entity_poly.entity_id
_entity_poly.type
_entity_poly.pdbx_seq_one_letter_code
_entity_poly.pdbx_strand_id
1 'polypeptide(L)'
;MIDIHTPILMLDCETTNDIDCPFVYDVGYQIFTLADGILCEKSFVNADIFLDPELMASAYFADKIPQYWEDIKNGKRTLRKWFNIKKELAEDCKRFGVVYACAHNASFDNRALNTTQRYQTTSKFRYFLPYGITWLDTLRMARQILKDNEDYGRFCYENDYLTSRGCRRYTAEIIFRWLSGSADFEESHTGLEDVKIERQIFEFCLAQEPNIDGRLWRD
;
A
#
# COMPACT_ATOMS: atom_id res chain seq x y z
N MET A 1 14.81 -16.12 3.13
CA MET A 1 13.81 -16.06 4.22
C MET A 1 13.90 -14.70 4.88
N ILE A 2 12.78 -14.04 5.11
CA ILE A 2 12.71 -12.80 5.90
C ILE A 2 12.78 -13.21 7.37
N ASP A 3 13.73 -12.63 8.12
CA ASP A 3 13.82 -12.87 9.57
C ASP A 3 12.60 -12.27 10.27
N ILE A 4 12.03 -12.97 11.26
CA ILE A 4 10.79 -12.56 11.94
C ILE A 4 10.93 -11.25 12.73
N HIS A 5 12.15 -10.85 13.09
CA HIS A 5 12.46 -9.59 13.76
C HIS A 5 12.84 -8.47 12.78
N THR A 6 12.85 -8.75 11.46
CA THR A 6 13.16 -7.72 10.45
C THR A 6 12.03 -6.70 10.37
N PRO A 7 12.29 -5.39 10.58
CA PRO A 7 11.27 -4.37 10.42
C PRO A 7 10.92 -4.16 8.94
N ILE A 8 9.62 -4.19 8.66
CA ILE A 8 9.04 -4.04 7.32
C ILE A 8 8.12 -2.82 7.35
N LEU A 9 8.26 -1.96 6.35
CA LEU A 9 7.33 -0.88 6.06
C LEU A 9 6.27 -1.39 5.10
N MET A 10 5.03 -1.56 5.55
CA MET A 10 3.86 -1.72 4.67
C MET A 10 3.28 -0.34 4.42
N LEU A 11 3.04 0.02 3.17
CA LEU A 11 2.46 1.31 2.81
C LEU A 11 1.50 1.17 1.64
N ASP A 12 0.53 2.06 1.61
CA ASP A 12 -0.41 2.24 0.51
C ASP A 12 -0.66 3.73 0.26
N CYS A 13 -1.01 4.09 -0.98
CA CYS A 13 -1.19 5.46 -1.42
C CYS A 13 -2.46 5.65 -2.25
N GLU A 14 -3.27 6.66 -1.88
CA GLU A 14 -4.32 7.14 -2.76
C GLU A 14 -3.82 8.29 -3.65
N THR A 15 -4.25 8.29 -4.90
CA THR A 15 -3.72 9.19 -5.92
C THR A 15 -4.82 9.95 -6.68
N THR A 16 -4.43 11.07 -7.27
CA THR A 16 -5.16 11.66 -8.37
C THR A 16 -5.18 10.71 -9.57
N ASN A 17 -6.15 10.83 -10.44
CA ASN A 17 -6.57 9.79 -11.40
C ASN A 17 -5.68 9.60 -12.64
N ASP A 18 -4.57 10.30 -12.77
CA ASP A 18 -3.66 10.06 -13.88
C ASP A 18 -2.75 8.86 -13.60
N ILE A 19 -3.07 7.71 -14.21
CA ILE A 19 -2.29 6.46 -14.05
C ILE A 19 -0.85 6.62 -14.52
N ASP A 20 -0.61 7.43 -15.53
CA ASP A 20 0.74 7.65 -16.06
C ASP A 20 1.53 8.65 -15.23
N CYS A 21 0.84 9.61 -14.60
CA CYS A 21 1.42 10.64 -13.75
C CYS A 21 0.62 10.83 -12.45
N PRO A 22 0.49 9.79 -11.61
CA PRO A 22 -0.29 9.85 -10.38
C PRO A 22 0.38 10.73 -9.33
N PHE A 23 -0.43 11.63 -8.71
CA PHE A 23 0.00 12.41 -7.56
C PHE A 23 -0.66 11.92 -6.28
N VAL A 24 0.16 11.61 -5.30
CA VAL A 24 -0.29 11.05 -4.03
C VAL A 24 -0.90 12.14 -3.15
N TYR A 25 -2.16 11.94 -2.73
CA TYR A 25 -2.82 12.78 -1.75
C TYR A 25 -3.01 12.13 -0.38
N ASP A 26 -3.00 10.78 -0.29
CA ASP A 26 -3.02 10.04 0.97
C ASP A 26 -1.87 9.04 1.04
N VAL A 27 -1.23 8.94 2.20
CA VAL A 27 -0.18 7.96 2.49
C VAL A 27 -0.49 7.33 3.83
N GLY A 28 -0.83 6.05 3.81
CA GLY A 28 -0.93 5.22 5.00
C GLY A 28 0.29 4.31 5.13
N TYR A 29 0.78 4.08 6.36
CA TYR A 29 1.79 3.06 6.55
C TYR A 29 1.82 2.46 7.96
N GLN A 30 2.28 1.23 8.03
CA GLN A 30 2.69 0.53 9.24
C GLN A 30 4.14 0.08 9.13
N ILE A 31 4.91 0.23 10.21
CA ILE A 31 6.17 -0.47 10.39
C ILE A 31 5.93 -1.57 11.40
N PHE A 32 6.27 -2.79 11.06
CA PHE A 32 6.01 -3.97 11.89
C PHE A 32 7.11 -5.00 11.77
N THR A 33 7.16 -5.93 12.70
CA THR A 33 7.88 -7.20 12.58
C THR A 33 6.88 -8.34 12.69
N LEU A 34 7.22 -9.51 12.19
CA LEU A 34 6.38 -10.70 12.36
C LEU A 34 6.35 -11.20 13.82
N ALA A 35 7.41 -10.89 14.59
CA ALA A 35 7.53 -11.30 15.99
C ALA A 35 6.77 -10.38 16.96
N ASP A 36 6.89 -9.05 16.76
CA ASP A 36 6.43 -8.06 17.75
C ASP A 36 5.15 -7.33 17.31
N GLY A 37 4.71 -7.55 16.07
CA GLY A 37 3.56 -6.83 15.47
C GLY A 37 3.89 -5.39 15.11
N ILE A 38 2.91 -4.48 15.28
CA ILE A 38 3.01 -3.08 14.85
C ILE A 38 3.93 -2.30 15.78
N LEU A 39 4.99 -1.70 15.22
CA LEU A 39 5.93 -0.81 15.91
C LEU A 39 5.57 0.67 15.71
N CYS A 40 4.99 1.01 14.56
CA CYS A 40 4.58 2.36 14.19
C CYS A 40 3.44 2.31 13.18
N GLU A 41 2.48 3.21 13.33
CA GLU A 41 1.36 3.37 12.39
C GLU A 41 1.09 4.85 12.17
N LYS A 42 0.95 5.28 10.90
CA LYS A 42 0.66 6.68 10.57
C LYS A 42 -0.19 6.79 9.30
N SER A 43 -1.01 7.85 9.27
CA SER A 43 -1.81 8.25 8.12
C SER A 43 -1.64 9.75 7.87
N PHE A 44 -1.24 10.10 6.66
CA PHE A 44 -0.98 11.48 6.23
C PHE A 44 -1.78 11.84 5.01
N VAL A 45 -2.36 13.03 5.04
CA VAL A 45 -2.92 13.68 3.85
C VAL A 45 -1.92 14.72 3.35
N ASN A 46 -1.52 14.62 2.09
CA ASN A 46 -0.58 15.52 1.45
C ASN A 46 -1.26 16.86 1.13
N ALA A 47 -1.01 17.88 1.96
CA ALA A 47 -1.61 19.20 1.81
C ALA A 47 -1.31 19.87 0.46
N ASP A 48 -0.14 19.57 -0.12
CA ASP A 48 0.30 20.21 -1.36
C ASP A 48 -0.46 19.68 -2.60
N ILE A 49 -1.16 18.55 -2.48
CA ILE A 49 -2.06 17.98 -3.50
C ILE A 49 -3.51 18.10 -3.06
N PHE A 50 -3.83 17.67 -1.83
CA PHE A 50 -5.22 17.58 -1.34
C PHE A 50 -5.94 18.94 -1.28
N LEU A 51 -5.21 20.04 -1.05
CA LEU A 51 -5.76 21.40 -1.01
C LEU A 51 -5.85 22.07 -2.40
N ASP A 52 -5.33 21.42 -3.43
CA ASP A 52 -5.43 21.91 -4.81
C ASP A 52 -6.67 21.31 -5.49
N PRO A 53 -7.73 22.14 -5.74
CA PRO A 53 -8.98 21.65 -6.29
C PRO A 53 -8.85 21.17 -7.74
N GLU A 54 -7.87 21.69 -8.51
CA GLU A 54 -7.66 21.27 -9.90
C GLU A 54 -7.05 19.86 -9.94
N LEU A 55 -6.07 19.59 -9.07
CA LEU A 55 -5.48 18.26 -8.95
C LEU A 55 -6.50 17.25 -8.37
N MET A 56 -7.22 17.63 -7.32
CA MET A 56 -8.21 16.76 -6.66
C MET A 56 -9.45 16.50 -7.52
N ALA A 57 -9.75 17.33 -8.51
CA ALA A 57 -10.85 17.07 -9.46
C ALA A 57 -10.67 15.76 -10.23
N SER A 58 -9.45 15.24 -10.33
CA SER A 58 -9.12 13.98 -10.99
C SER A 58 -8.93 12.80 -10.00
N ALA A 59 -9.19 12.97 -8.72
CA ALA A 59 -9.06 11.89 -7.74
C ALA A 59 -10.02 10.74 -8.05
N TYR A 60 -9.49 9.51 -8.06
CA TYR A 60 -10.30 8.33 -8.38
C TYR A 60 -11.41 8.10 -7.37
N PHE A 61 -11.13 8.28 -6.07
CA PHE A 61 -12.07 8.17 -4.97
C PHE A 61 -12.49 9.55 -4.44
N ALA A 62 -12.94 10.45 -5.33
CA ALA A 62 -13.36 11.81 -4.97
C ALA A 62 -14.57 11.81 -3.99
N ASP A 63 -15.40 10.78 -4.00
CA ASP A 63 -16.51 10.57 -3.06
C ASP A 63 -16.03 10.42 -1.60
N LYS A 64 -14.77 10.05 -1.36
CA LYS A 64 -14.16 9.94 -0.03
C LYS A 64 -13.66 11.28 0.54
N ILE A 65 -13.58 12.34 -0.25
CA ILE A 65 -13.06 13.65 0.20
C ILE A 65 -13.75 14.17 1.47
N PRO A 66 -15.10 14.07 1.63
CA PRO A 66 -15.76 14.47 2.87
C PRO A 66 -15.27 13.69 4.10
N GLN A 67 -15.02 12.38 3.96
CA GLN A 67 -14.47 11.52 5.02
C GLN A 67 -13.05 11.98 5.41
N TYR A 68 -12.20 12.32 4.43
CA TYR A 68 -10.86 12.84 4.71
C TYR A 68 -10.89 14.10 5.58
N TRP A 69 -11.81 15.04 5.29
CA TRP A 69 -11.96 16.25 6.11
C TRP A 69 -12.42 15.93 7.53
N GLU A 70 -13.32 14.99 7.69
CA GLU A 70 -13.78 14.53 9.02
C GLU A 70 -12.63 13.85 9.78
N ASP A 71 -11.90 12.96 9.13
CA ASP A 71 -10.78 12.24 9.73
C ASP A 71 -9.63 13.18 10.13
N ILE A 72 -9.35 14.21 9.34
CA ILE A 72 -8.39 15.28 9.69
C ILE A 72 -8.87 16.04 10.92
N LYS A 73 -10.14 16.44 10.96
CA LYS A 73 -10.74 17.16 12.09
C LYS A 73 -10.71 16.34 13.37
N ASN A 74 -10.92 15.03 13.27
CA ASN A 74 -10.93 14.10 14.40
C ASN A 74 -9.54 13.56 14.77
N GLY A 75 -8.49 13.98 14.07
CA GLY A 75 -7.11 13.58 14.35
C GLY A 75 -6.75 12.15 13.92
N LYS A 76 -7.61 11.48 13.15
CA LYS A 76 -7.31 10.15 12.58
C LYS A 76 -6.28 10.24 11.48
N ARG A 77 -6.28 11.34 10.72
CA ARG A 77 -5.34 11.64 9.65
C ARG A 77 -4.66 12.96 9.91
N THR A 78 -3.39 13.08 9.52
CA THR A 78 -2.63 14.30 9.70
C THR A 78 -2.39 15.00 8.38
N LEU A 79 -2.96 16.20 8.20
CA LEU A 79 -2.70 17.03 7.02
C LEU A 79 -1.28 17.62 7.13
N ARG A 80 -0.41 17.28 6.18
CA ARG A 80 1.01 17.65 6.18
C ARG A 80 1.48 18.02 4.78
N LYS A 81 2.47 18.91 4.68
CA LYS A 81 3.21 19.15 3.44
C LYS A 81 4.03 17.92 3.08
N TRP A 82 4.17 17.64 1.78
CA TRP A 82 4.89 16.49 1.26
C TRP A 82 6.30 16.32 1.83
N PHE A 83 7.04 17.42 1.90
CA PHE A 83 8.38 17.41 2.50
C PHE A 83 8.40 16.84 3.93
N ASN A 84 7.40 17.20 4.74
CA ASN A 84 7.32 16.73 6.13
C ASN A 84 6.89 15.26 6.20
N ILE A 85 5.99 14.80 5.32
CA ILE A 85 5.60 13.39 5.22
C ILE A 85 6.83 12.55 4.90
N LYS A 86 7.57 12.92 3.85
CA LYS A 86 8.80 12.23 3.46
C LYS A 86 9.84 12.21 4.57
N LYS A 87 10.05 13.35 5.24
CA LYS A 87 11.02 13.46 6.34
C LYS A 87 10.66 12.53 7.48
N GLU A 88 9.41 12.55 7.92
CA GLU A 88 8.91 11.76 9.04
C GLU A 88 8.99 10.25 8.74
N LEU A 89 8.57 9.84 7.54
CA LEU A 89 8.71 8.44 7.11
C LEU A 89 10.18 7.99 7.07
N ALA A 90 11.08 8.83 6.55
CA ALA A 90 12.50 8.52 6.52
C ALA A 90 13.12 8.42 7.94
N GLU A 91 12.68 9.27 8.87
CA GLU A 91 13.08 9.22 10.28
C GLU A 91 12.58 7.92 10.95
N ASP A 92 11.34 7.52 10.69
CA ASP A 92 10.78 6.26 11.20
C ASP A 92 11.51 5.05 10.59
N CYS A 93 11.74 5.03 9.30
CA CYS A 93 12.53 3.97 8.66
C CYS A 93 13.92 3.83 9.28
N LYS A 94 14.59 4.96 9.53
CA LYS A 94 15.90 4.96 10.20
C LYS A 94 15.81 4.49 11.65
N ARG A 95 14.81 4.97 12.40
CA ARG A 95 14.60 4.64 13.81
C ARG A 95 14.41 3.16 14.04
N PHE A 96 13.62 2.51 13.18
CA PHE A 96 13.29 1.10 13.29
C PHE A 96 14.21 0.18 12.47
N GLY A 97 15.12 0.74 11.68
CA GLY A 97 16.04 -0.06 10.86
C GLY A 97 15.36 -0.78 9.70
N VAL A 98 14.37 -0.14 9.07
CA VAL A 98 13.61 -0.71 7.94
C VAL A 98 14.52 -1.01 6.75
N VAL A 99 14.44 -2.23 6.25
CA VAL A 99 15.18 -2.69 5.05
C VAL A 99 14.26 -3.13 3.91
N TYR A 100 12.98 -3.37 4.19
CA TYR A 100 11.96 -3.73 3.20
C TYR A 100 10.79 -2.76 3.25
N ALA A 101 10.34 -2.31 2.07
CA ALA A 101 9.03 -1.69 1.87
C ALA A 101 8.13 -2.64 1.09
N CYS A 102 6.86 -2.70 1.44
CA CYS A 102 5.89 -3.61 0.85
C CYS A 102 4.59 -2.88 0.54
N ALA A 103 3.95 -3.23 -0.57
CA ALA A 103 2.63 -2.76 -0.97
C ALA A 103 1.94 -3.82 -1.84
N HIS A 104 0.63 -3.70 -2.08
CA HIS A 104 -0.08 -4.56 -3.02
C HIS A 104 -0.07 -3.93 -4.42
N ASN A 105 0.67 -4.54 -5.37
CA ASN A 105 1.05 -3.91 -6.64
C ASN A 105 2.07 -2.78 -6.45
N ALA A 106 3.11 -3.04 -5.67
CA ALA A 106 4.14 -2.10 -5.22
C ALA A 106 4.80 -1.27 -6.32
N SER A 107 4.73 -1.71 -7.59
CA SER A 107 5.20 -0.92 -8.74
C SER A 107 4.41 0.38 -8.91
N PHE A 108 3.11 0.36 -8.58
CA PHE A 108 2.25 1.54 -8.65
C PHE A 108 2.63 2.53 -7.55
N ASP A 109 2.68 2.10 -6.28
CA ASP A 109 3.00 2.97 -5.15
C ASP A 109 4.39 3.59 -5.27
N ASN A 110 5.39 2.78 -5.62
CA ASN A 110 6.73 3.29 -5.87
C ASN A 110 6.75 4.36 -6.97
N ARG A 111 6.00 4.16 -8.07
CA ARG A 111 5.88 5.15 -9.14
C ARG A 111 5.16 6.40 -8.67
N ALA A 112 4.01 6.26 -7.99
CA ALA A 112 3.21 7.38 -7.52
C ALA A 112 3.98 8.27 -6.53
N LEU A 113 4.63 7.65 -5.52
CA LEU A 113 5.48 8.34 -4.56
C LEU A 113 6.63 9.10 -5.22
N ASN A 114 7.32 8.46 -6.16
CA ASN A 114 8.44 9.09 -6.86
C ASN A 114 8.00 10.16 -7.87
N THR A 115 6.82 10.02 -8.48
CA THR A 115 6.23 11.03 -9.36
C THR A 115 5.86 12.27 -8.55
N THR A 116 5.17 12.09 -7.42
CA THR A 116 4.85 13.17 -6.49
C THR A 116 6.10 13.85 -5.97
N GLN A 117 7.14 13.08 -5.60
CA GLN A 117 8.41 13.63 -5.15
C GLN A 117 9.08 14.50 -6.24
N ARG A 118 9.04 14.07 -7.49
CA ARG A 118 9.59 14.87 -8.61
C ARG A 118 8.80 16.12 -8.89
N TYR A 119 7.49 16.08 -8.72
CA TYR A 119 6.61 17.23 -8.87
C TYR A 119 6.84 18.26 -7.76
N GLN A 120 6.98 17.80 -6.52
CA GLN A 120 7.10 18.64 -5.32
C GLN A 120 8.51 19.18 -5.04
N THR A 121 9.55 18.74 -5.77
CA THR A 121 10.93 19.15 -5.47
C THR A 121 11.75 19.46 -6.72
N THR A 122 12.55 20.50 -6.64
CA THR A 122 13.62 20.79 -7.62
C THR A 122 14.93 20.07 -7.30
N SER A 123 15.01 19.37 -6.17
CA SER A 123 16.19 18.62 -5.75
C SER A 123 16.53 17.50 -6.71
N LYS A 124 17.83 17.18 -6.83
CA LYS A 124 18.28 15.98 -7.54
C LYS A 124 17.89 14.67 -6.82
N PHE A 125 17.57 14.73 -5.54
CA PHE A 125 17.09 13.58 -4.75
C PHE A 125 15.60 13.36 -4.98
N ARG A 126 15.28 12.58 -6.01
CA ARG A 126 13.92 12.41 -6.56
C ARG A 126 13.23 11.11 -6.14
N TYR A 127 13.81 10.39 -5.20
CA TYR A 127 13.21 9.20 -4.62
C TYR A 127 12.52 9.54 -3.29
N PHE A 128 11.35 8.97 -3.08
CA PHE A 128 10.59 9.20 -1.84
C PHE A 128 11.19 8.41 -0.68
N LEU A 129 11.34 7.10 -0.85
CA LEU A 129 11.91 6.24 0.17
C LEU A 129 13.43 6.46 0.32
N PRO A 130 13.98 6.20 1.52
CA PRO A 130 15.42 6.17 1.75
C PRO A 130 16.12 5.16 0.83
N TYR A 131 17.39 5.44 0.51
CA TYR A 131 18.20 4.52 -0.29
C TYR A 131 18.48 3.22 0.48
N GLY A 132 18.50 2.10 -0.23
CA GLY A 132 18.82 0.77 0.32
C GLY A 132 17.60 -0.02 0.80
N ILE A 133 16.40 0.54 0.72
CA ILE A 133 15.17 -0.19 1.00
C ILE A 133 14.78 -1.03 -0.23
N THR A 134 14.59 -2.33 -0.02
CA THR A 134 14.14 -3.27 -1.06
C THR A 134 12.62 -3.34 -1.09
N TRP A 135 12.01 -3.17 -2.27
CA TRP A 135 10.58 -3.31 -2.43
C TRP A 135 10.14 -4.77 -2.54
N LEU A 136 9.11 -5.11 -1.78
CA LEU A 136 8.33 -6.35 -1.87
C LEU A 136 6.94 -6.05 -2.43
N ASP A 137 6.31 -7.03 -3.08
CA ASP A 137 5.01 -6.90 -3.72
C ASP A 137 4.10 -8.05 -3.30
N THR A 138 3.10 -7.77 -2.46
CA THR A 138 2.14 -8.77 -1.98
C THR A 138 1.29 -9.37 -3.10
N LEU A 139 1.00 -8.60 -4.16
CA LEU A 139 0.29 -9.12 -5.34
C LEU A 139 1.09 -10.25 -6.03
N ARG A 140 2.41 -10.08 -6.16
CA ARG A 140 3.29 -11.12 -6.72
C ARG A 140 3.36 -12.34 -5.82
N MET A 141 3.46 -12.14 -4.52
CA MET A 141 3.47 -13.22 -3.52
C MET A 141 2.15 -13.99 -3.56
N ALA A 142 1.02 -13.28 -3.48
CA ALA A 142 -0.29 -13.89 -3.51
C ALA A 142 -0.54 -14.69 -4.81
N ARG A 143 -0.12 -14.17 -5.96
CA ARG A 143 -0.21 -14.92 -7.23
C ARG A 143 0.60 -16.21 -7.21
N GLN A 144 1.76 -16.25 -6.59
CA GLN A 144 2.56 -17.47 -6.49
C GLN A 144 1.87 -18.52 -5.61
N ILE A 145 1.24 -18.11 -4.51
CA ILE A 145 0.57 -19.00 -3.56
C ILE A 145 -0.80 -19.45 -4.09
N LEU A 146 -1.59 -18.53 -4.65
CA LEU A 146 -3.00 -18.75 -4.92
C LEU A 146 -3.30 -19.24 -6.34
N LYS A 147 -2.30 -19.22 -7.26
CA LYS A 147 -2.52 -19.64 -8.66
C LYS A 147 -3.05 -21.08 -8.77
N ASP A 148 -2.54 -22.00 -7.96
CA ASP A 148 -2.89 -23.41 -7.95
C ASP A 148 -3.77 -23.81 -6.74
N ASN A 149 -4.22 -22.83 -5.94
CA ASN A 149 -5.09 -23.06 -4.80
C ASN A 149 -6.54 -23.30 -5.29
N GLU A 150 -7.06 -24.51 -5.08
CA GLU A 150 -8.39 -24.92 -5.57
C GLU A 150 -9.52 -24.17 -4.85
N ASP A 151 -9.39 -23.93 -3.54
CA ASP A 151 -10.42 -23.25 -2.75
C ASP A 151 -10.52 -21.77 -3.14
N TYR A 152 -9.39 -21.09 -3.33
CA TYR A 152 -9.40 -19.74 -3.90
C TYR A 152 -9.97 -19.70 -5.32
N GLY A 153 -9.65 -20.70 -6.13
CA GLY A 153 -10.20 -20.85 -7.48
C GLY A 153 -11.71 -21.00 -7.50
N ARG A 154 -12.25 -21.84 -6.62
CA ARG A 154 -13.71 -22.03 -6.45
C ARG A 154 -14.36 -20.74 -5.97
N PHE A 155 -13.79 -20.09 -4.95
CA PHE A 155 -14.28 -18.81 -4.45
C PHE A 155 -14.34 -17.74 -5.56
N CYS A 156 -13.29 -17.60 -6.38
CA CYS A 156 -13.31 -16.67 -7.50
C CYS A 156 -14.37 -17.00 -8.54
N TYR A 157 -14.60 -18.28 -8.81
CA TYR A 157 -15.61 -18.70 -9.77
C TYR A 157 -17.04 -18.46 -9.27
N GLU A 158 -17.34 -18.83 -8.02
CA GLU A 158 -18.66 -18.70 -7.41
C GLU A 158 -19.10 -17.25 -7.20
N ASN A 159 -18.14 -16.32 -7.06
CA ASN A 159 -18.41 -14.89 -6.83
C ASN A 159 -18.11 -13.99 -8.05
N ASP A 160 -17.90 -14.57 -9.23
CA ASP A 160 -17.59 -13.84 -10.47
C ASP A 160 -16.33 -12.96 -10.38
N TYR A 161 -15.33 -13.37 -9.59
CA TYR A 161 -14.04 -12.68 -9.47
C TYR A 161 -13.04 -13.15 -10.52
N LEU A 162 -13.50 -13.17 -11.77
CA LEU A 162 -12.68 -13.49 -12.92
C LEU A 162 -12.47 -12.26 -13.81
N THR A 163 -11.34 -12.25 -14.52
CA THR A 163 -11.10 -11.26 -15.58
C THR A 163 -11.92 -11.62 -16.82
N SER A 164 -12.03 -10.71 -17.79
CA SER A 164 -12.66 -10.99 -19.09
C SER A 164 -12.02 -12.18 -19.85
N ARG A 165 -10.81 -12.59 -19.48
CA ARG A 165 -10.09 -13.75 -20.03
C ARG A 165 -10.27 -15.01 -19.19
N GLY A 166 -11.14 -15.00 -18.17
CA GLY A 166 -11.38 -16.12 -17.28
C GLY A 166 -10.27 -16.38 -16.25
N CYS A 167 -9.32 -15.45 -16.07
CA CYS A 167 -8.28 -15.57 -15.04
C CYS A 167 -8.78 -15.05 -13.69
N ARG A 168 -8.36 -15.69 -12.60
CA ARG A 168 -8.65 -15.23 -11.23
C ARG A 168 -8.13 -13.80 -11.01
N ARG A 169 -8.90 -13.00 -10.30
CA ARG A 169 -8.44 -11.68 -9.82
C ARG A 169 -7.68 -11.83 -8.52
N TYR A 170 -6.73 -10.92 -8.29
CA TYR A 170 -5.86 -10.91 -7.11
C TYR A 170 -5.76 -9.50 -6.52
N THR A 171 -6.87 -8.73 -6.50
CA THR A 171 -6.91 -7.47 -5.76
C THR A 171 -6.85 -7.74 -4.26
N ALA A 172 -6.35 -6.80 -3.46
CA ALA A 172 -6.26 -6.94 -2.02
C ALA A 172 -7.63 -7.26 -1.41
N GLU A 173 -8.67 -6.55 -1.84
CA GLU A 173 -10.05 -6.77 -1.41
C GLU A 173 -10.54 -8.21 -1.63
N ILE A 174 -10.36 -8.77 -2.84
CA ILE A 174 -10.83 -10.12 -3.17
C ILE A 174 -10.08 -11.18 -2.38
N ILE A 175 -8.76 -11.02 -2.23
CA ILE A 175 -7.95 -11.94 -1.42
C ILE A 175 -8.39 -11.85 0.05
N PHE A 176 -8.63 -10.64 0.56
CA PHE A 176 -9.04 -10.45 1.94
C PHE A 176 -10.46 -11.00 2.21
N ARG A 177 -11.40 -10.84 1.28
CA ARG A 177 -12.73 -11.50 1.35
C ARG A 177 -12.60 -13.00 1.53
N TRP A 178 -11.72 -13.61 0.75
CA TRP A 178 -11.47 -15.05 0.85
C TRP A 178 -10.80 -15.44 2.16
N LEU A 179 -9.77 -14.70 2.61
CA LEU A 179 -9.04 -14.96 3.85
C LEU A 179 -9.92 -14.82 5.09
N SER A 180 -10.76 -13.79 5.12
CA SER A 180 -11.62 -13.50 6.27
C SER A 180 -12.94 -14.28 6.26
N GLY A 181 -13.31 -14.90 5.13
CA GLY A 181 -14.63 -15.51 4.93
C GLY A 181 -15.77 -14.48 4.89
N SER A 182 -15.48 -13.19 4.75
CA SER A 182 -16.45 -12.10 4.69
C SER A 182 -16.71 -11.68 3.25
N ALA A 183 -17.73 -12.26 2.62
CA ALA A 183 -18.09 -11.97 1.24
C ALA A 183 -18.51 -10.50 1.02
N ASP A 184 -19.07 -9.88 2.05
CA ASP A 184 -19.60 -8.50 2.01
C ASP A 184 -18.54 -7.45 2.40
N PHE A 185 -17.29 -7.84 2.61
CA PHE A 185 -16.23 -6.89 2.92
C PHE A 185 -16.00 -5.95 1.73
N GLU A 186 -15.96 -4.66 2.00
CA GLU A 186 -15.58 -3.62 1.02
C GLU A 186 -14.32 -2.91 1.51
N GLU A 187 -13.34 -2.77 0.62
CA GLU A 187 -12.13 -2.00 0.87
C GLU A 187 -12.48 -0.53 1.07
N SER A 188 -11.83 0.10 2.05
CA SER A 188 -12.17 1.49 2.38
C SER A 188 -11.65 2.49 1.36
N HIS A 189 -10.68 2.10 0.55
CA HIS A 189 -9.94 2.95 -0.39
C HIS A 189 -9.35 4.17 0.32
N THR A 190 -8.65 3.89 1.41
CA THR A 190 -7.92 4.87 2.19
C THR A 190 -6.63 4.23 2.72
N GLY A 191 -5.50 4.89 2.48
CA GLY A 191 -4.19 4.28 2.57
C GLY A 191 -3.90 3.49 3.86
N LEU A 192 -4.22 4.00 5.05
CA LEU A 192 -3.90 3.25 6.27
C LEU A 192 -4.80 2.03 6.48
N GLU A 193 -6.08 2.10 6.14
CA GLU A 193 -7.01 0.99 6.27
C GLU A 193 -6.62 -0.14 5.30
N ASP A 194 -6.20 0.22 4.10
CA ASP A 194 -5.79 -0.75 3.08
C ASP A 194 -4.45 -1.41 3.43
N VAL A 195 -3.52 -0.67 4.04
CA VAL A 195 -2.28 -1.23 4.65
C VAL A 195 -2.57 -2.37 5.64
N LYS A 196 -3.66 -2.27 6.43
CA LYS A 196 -4.01 -3.32 7.41
C LYS A 196 -4.42 -4.63 6.74
N ILE A 197 -5.09 -4.52 5.60
CA ILE A 197 -5.52 -5.66 4.77
C ILE A 197 -4.30 -6.26 4.06
N GLU A 198 -3.49 -5.43 3.44
CA GLU A 198 -2.29 -5.84 2.71
C GLU A 198 -1.26 -6.54 3.62
N ARG A 199 -1.13 -6.07 4.87
CA ARG A 199 -0.29 -6.73 5.86
C ARG A 199 -0.78 -8.15 6.15
N GLN A 200 -2.08 -8.37 6.30
CA GLN A 200 -2.62 -9.71 6.52
C GLN A 200 -2.38 -10.63 5.32
N ILE A 201 -2.47 -10.11 4.09
CA ILE A 201 -2.11 -10.86 2.88
C ILE A 201 -0.62 -11.22 2.88
N PHE A 202 0.25 -10.28 3.27
CA PHE A 202 1.68 -10.52 3.40
C PHE A 202 2.00 -11.62 4.42
N GLU A 203 1.41 -11.53 5.63
CA GLU A 203 1.57 -12.51 6.70
C GLU A 203 1.08 -13.90 6.25
N PHE A 204 -0.08 -13.96 5.58
CA PHE A 204 -0.60 -15.19 4.99
C PHE A 204 0.38 -15.79 3.98
N CYS A 205 0.90 -15.00 3.03
CA CYS A 205 1.83 -15.50 2.02
C CYS A 205 3.11 -16.10 2.65
N LEU A 206 3.66 -15.45 3.67
CA LEU A 206 4.85 -15.95 4.38
C LEU A 206 4.54 -17.21 5.20
N ALA A 207 3.33 -17.33 5.76
CA ALA A 207 2.91 -18.53 6.48
C ALA A 207 2.78 -19.75 5.55
N GLN A 208 2.39 -19.53 4.28
CA GLN A 208 2.31 -20.61 3.29
C GLN A 208 3.70 -20.98 2.73
N GLU A 209 4.55 -19.99 2.42
CA GLU A 209 5.88 -20.19 1.85
C GLU A 209 6.87 -19.17 2.45
N PRO A 210 7.61 -19.53 3.51
CA PRO A 210 8.53 -18.61 4.18
C PRO A 210 9.69 -18.09 3.31
N ASN A 211 10.00 -18.78 2.20
CA ASN A 211 11.05 -18.41 1.27
C ASN A 211 10.52 -17.77 -0.02
N ILE A 212 9.25 -17.38 -0.05
CA ILE A 212 8.64 -16.76 -1.24
C ILE A 212 9.44 -15.53 -1.69
N ASP A 213 9.71 -15.45 -3.00
CA ASP A 213 10.35 -14.26 -3.58
C ASP A 213 9.29 -13.17 -3.85
N GLY A 214 9.19 -12.23 -2.90
CA GLY A 214 8.32 -11.06 -3.00
C GLY A 214 8.99 -9.83 -3.62
N ARG A 215 10.27 -9.88 -4.00
CA ARG A 215 10.98 -8.69 -4.51
C ARG A 215 10.35 -8.16 -5.80
N LEU A 216 10.12 -6.85 -5.83
CA LEU A 216 9.55 -6.18 -7.00
C LEU A 216 10.48 -6.27 -8.20
N TRP A 217 11.78 -6.12 -8.00
CA TRP A 217 12.82 -6.31 -9.01
C TRP A 217 13.73 -7.47 -8.62
N ARG A 218 14.12 -8.26 -9.62
CA ARG A 218 15.15 -9.27 -9.47
C ARG A 218 16.48 -8.64 -9.88
N ASP A 219 17.52 -8.95 -9.10
CA ASP A 219 18.91 -8.58 -9.43
C ASP A 219 19.38 -9.32 -10.69
#